data_d1ad8c155e85476ca2aeddc825a0e1d4
#
_entry.id   d1ad8c155e85476ca2aeddc825a0e1d4
#
_cell.length_a   1.000
_cell.length_b   1.000
_cell.length_c   1.000
_cell.angle_alpha   90.00
_cell.angle_beta   90.00
_cell.angle_gamma   90.00
#
_symmetry.space_group_name_H-M   'P 1'
#
loop_
_entity.id
_entity.type
_entity.pdbx_description
1 polymer ?
#
loop_
_entity_poly.entity_id
_entity_poly.type
_entity_poly.pdbx_seq_one_letter_code
_entity_poly.pdbx_strand_id
1 'polypeptide(L)' 'MNNHVGRGASVKFDYHDKARFGSIAKIGYGPGGVYVIITQSDGSHKTFSQPKISNLRRA' A
#
# COMPACT_ATOMS: atom_id res chain seq x y z
N MET A 1 5.69 11.98 15.84
CA MET A 1 5.86 10.69 15.43
C MET A 1 5.51 10.55 14.00
N ASN A 2 6.09 9.71 13.40
CA ASN A 2 5.79 9.61 12.04
C ASN A 2 5.08 8.33 11.80
N ASN A 3 4.24 8.36 10.85
CA ASN A 3 3.57 7.20 10.37
C ASN A 3 4.37 6.59 9.28
N HIS A 4 5.64 6.42 9.57
CA HIS A 4 6.56 5.95 8.57
C HIS A 4 6.15 4.54 8.16
N VAL A 5 5.74 4.39 6.94
CA VAL A 5 5.45 3.09 6.38
C VAL A 5 6.42 2.83 5.26
N GLY A 6 7.07 1.69 5.31
CA GLY A 6 8.06 1.33 4.32
C GLY A 6 7.97 -0.15 4.03
N ARG A 7 8.97 -0.66 3.31
CA ARG A 7 9.01 -2.08 2.98
C ARG A 7 8.91 -2.92 4.24
N GLY A 8 8.07 -3.95 4.18
CA GLY A 8 7.84 -4.85 5.28
C GLY A 8 6.79 -4.41 6.27
N ALA A 9 6.32 -3.16 6.19
CA ALA A 9 5.32 -2.68 7.13
C ALA A 9 3.96 -3.27 6.80
N SER A 10 3.26 -3.71 7.85
CA SER A 10 1.86 -4.10 7.70
C SER A 10 1.01 -2.83 7.67
N VAL A 11 0.16 -2.73 6.67
CA VAL A 11 -0.62 -1.52 6.44
C VAL A 11 -2.07 -1.85 6.16
N LYS A 12 -2.90 -0.84 6.31
CA LYS A 12 -4.27 -0.88 5.85
C LYS A 12 -4.58 0.43 5.14
N PHE A 13 -5.50 0.36 4.21
CA PHE A 13 -5.85 1.51 3.39
C PHE A 13 -7.21 1.26 2.74
N ASP A 14 -7.74 2.28 2.10
CA ASP A 14 -9.00 2.19 1.38
C ASP A 14 -8.74 2.26 -0.12
N TYR A 15 -9.40 1.40 -0.86
CA TYR A 15 -9.31 1.35 -2.31
C TYR A 15 -10.70 1.04 -2.85
N HIS A 16 -11.24 1.96 -3.67
CA HIS A 16 -12.63 1.87 -4.17
C HIS A 16 -13.60 1.69 -3.01
N ASP A 17 -13.41 2.47 -1.94
CA ASP A 17 -14.26 2.46 -0.76
C ASP A 17 -14.26 1.13 0.00
N LYS A 18 -13.27 0.30 -0.24
CA LYS A 18 -13.14 -0.96 0.47
C LYS A 18 -11.84 -0.97 1.26
N ALA A 19 -11.93 -1.44 2.49
CA ALA A 19 -10.76 -1.60 3.33
C ALA A 19 -9.88 -2.73 2.80
N ARG A 20 -8.57 -2.47 2.72
CA ARG A 20 -7.59 -3.44 2.27
C ARG A 20 -6.48 -3.53 3.28
N PHE A 21 -5.86 -4.70 3.35
CA PHE A 21 -4.77 -4.99 4.28
C PHE A 21 -3.68 -5.72 3.53
N GLY A 22 -2.46 -5.55 4.00
CA GLY A 22 -1.34 -6.28 3.47
C GLY A 22 -0.04 -5.72 4.00
N SER A 23 1.07 -6.17 3.45
CA SER A 23 2.37 -5.63 3.79
C SER A 23 3.01 -5.02 2.56
N ILE A 24 3.80 -3.97 2.77
CA ILE A 24 4.45 -3.28 1.66
C ILE A 24 5.64 -4.10 1.20
N ALA A 25 5.58 -4.56 -0.05
CA ALA A 25 6.69 -5.28 -0.66
C ALA A 25 7.66 -4.32 -1.34
N LYS A 26 7.14 -3.24 -1.92
CA LYS A 26 7.96 -2.26 -2.64
C LYS A 26 7.23 -0.95 -2.77
N ILE A 27 7.98 0.14 -2.75
CA ILE A 27 7.48 1.47 -3.07
C ILE A 27 8.33 1.97 -4.23
N GLY A 28 7.68 2.51 -5.25
CA GLY A 28 8.37 2.98 -6.43
C GLY A 28 7.75 4.20 -7.05
N TYR A 29 8.39 4.67 -8.10
CA TYR A 29 7.94 5.81 -8.89
C TYR A 29 7.70 5.37 -10.31
N GLY A 30 6.63 5.87 -10.90
CA GLY A 30 6.32 5.60 -12.29
C GLY A 30 5.71 6.83 -12.94
N PRO A 31 5.27 6.71 -14.19
CA PRO A 31 4.68 7.84 -14.93
C PRO A 31 3.46 8.44 -14.22
N GLY A 32 2.75 7.65 -13.46
CA GLY A 32 1.59 8.12 -12.71
C GLY A 32 1.89 8.60 -11.31
N GLY A 33 3.16 8.66 -10.91
CA GLY A 33 3.57 9.06 -9.57
C GLY A 33 4.01 7.88 -8.73
N VAL A 34 3.81 7.98 -7.44
CA VAL A 34 4.20 6.93 -6.50
C VAL A 34 3.25 5.74 -6.59
N TYR A 35 3.80 4.55 -6.53
CA TYR A 35 2.99 3.34 -6.42
C TYR A 35 3.53 2.46 -5.29
N VAL A 36 2.68 1.61 -4.77
CA VAL A 36 3.07 0.63 -3.76
C VAL A 36 2.67 -0.75 -4.24
N ILE A 37 3.54 -1.72 -3.99
CA ILE A 37 3.23 -3.12 -4.23
C ILE A 37 2.94 -3.75 -2.89
N ILE A 38 1.76 -4.33 -2.77
CA ILE A 38 1.28 -4.89 -1.51
C ILE A 38 1.25 -6.41 -1.62
N THR A 39 1.82 -7.08 -0.63
CA THR A 39 1.66 -8.52 -0.48
C THR A 39 0.36 -8.77 0.26
N GLN A 40 -0.54 -9.46 -0.38
CA GLN A 40 -1.85 -9.75 0.18
C GLN A 40 -1.80 -11.01 1.04
N SER A 41 -2.90 -11.29 1.75
CA SER A 41 -2.94 -12.39 2.70
C SER A 41 -2.73 -13.75 2.04
N ASP A 42 -3.05 -13.89 0.76
CA ASP A 42 -2.83 -15.13 0.03
C ASP A 42 -1.42 -15.24 -0.54
N GLY A 43 -0.56 -14.28 -0.24
CA GLY A 43 0.81 -14.27 -0.73
C GLY A 43 1.00 -13.60 -2.08
N SER A 44 -0.06 -13.22 -2.75
CA SER A 44 0.04 -12.56 -4.04
C SER A 44 0.43 -11.09 -3.87
N HIS A 45 0.99 -10.52 -4.93
CA HIS A 45 1.37 -9.12 -4.95
C HIS A 45 0.41 -8.34 -5.84
N LYS A 46 0.06 -7.15 -5.40
CA LYS A 46 -0.77 -6.27 -6.21
C LYS A 46 -0.24 -4.86 -6.13
N THR A 47 -0.21 -4.18 -7.27
CA THR A 47 0.28 -2.82 -7.37
C THR A 47 -0.86 -1.83 -7.24
N PHE A 48 -0.69 -0.83 -6.38
CA PHE A 48 -1.66 0.24 -6.22
C PHE A 48 -0.98 1.57 -6.48
N SER A 49 -1.59 2.39 -7.33
CA SER A 49 -1.16 3.77 -7.51
C SER A 49 -1.54 4.55 -6.27
N GLN A 50 -0.60 5.29 -5.70
CA GLN A 50 -0.85 6.02 -4.47
C GLN A 50 -2.02 7.00 -4.57
N PRO A 51 -2.21 7.72 -5.69
CA PRO A 51 -3.38 8.59 -5.79
C PRO A 51 -4.73 7.88 -5.76
N LYS A 52 -4.74 6.56 -5.97
CA LYS A 52 -6.00 5.80 -5.99
C LYS A 52 -6.33 5.16 -4.66
N ILE A 53 -5.47 5.30 -3.68
CA ILE A 53 -5.73 4.77 -2.35
C ILE A 53 -5.79 5.91 -1.35
N SER A 54 -6.45 5.67 -0.23
CA SER A 54 -6.57 6.68 0.81
C SER A 54 -6.43 6.03 2.17
N ASN A 55 -6.15 6.86 3.17
CA ASN A 55 -6.03 6.41 4.56
C ASN A 55 -4.97 5.33 4.75
N LEU A 56 -3.88 5.41 3.99
CA LEU A 56 -2.79 4.46 4.15
C LEU A 56 -2.13 4.69 5.51
N ARG A 57 -2.08 3.64 6.31
CA ARG A 57 -1.55 3.71 7.67
C ARG A 57 -1.09 2.34 8.12
N ARG A 58 -0.30 2.32 9.18
CA ARG A 58 0.12 1.05 9.73
C ARG A 58 -1.09 0.32 10.30
N ALA A 59 -1.10 -0.96 10.06
CA ALA A 59 -2.15 -1.81 10.60
C ALA A 59 -1.90 -2.13 12.05
#